data_1d4e8c210d389dd929e2573172407592
#
_entry.id   1d4e8c210d389dd929e2573172407592
#
_cell.length_a   1.000
_cell.length_b   1.000
_cell.length_c   1.000
_cell.angle_alpha   90.00
_cell.angle_beta   90.00
_cell.angle_gamma   90.00
#
_symmetry.space_group_name_H-M   'P 1'
#
loop_
_entity.id
_entity.type
_entity.pdbx_description
1 polymer ?
#
loop_
_entity_poly.entity_id
_entity_poly.type
_entity_poly.pdbx_seq_one_letter_code
_entity_poly.pdbx_strand_id
1 'polypeptide(L)'
;MKLRSQLRLAAMAGTLAWPIAQGFAADADAGKVLYEKHCVGCHGADGKGNAALAKTMGEKELNIVDKETKDKSDAVLLKVIAEGAGKMPASKKLTAEEQKAVLQYNRSLAK
;
A
#
# COMPACT_ATOMS: atom_id res chain seq x y z
N MET A 1 -36.33 -9.74 -62.44
CA MET A 1 -36.36 -10.21 -61.06
C MET A 1 -35.01 -10.03 -60.48
N LYS A 2 -34.91 -9.11 -59.54
CA LYS A 2 -33.63 -8.79 -58.90
C LYS A 2 -33.67 -9.28 -57.46
N LEU A 3 -32.92 -10.30 -57.17
CA LEU A 3 -32.66 -10.71 -55.83
C LEU A 3 -31.70 -9.69 -55.17
N ARG A 4 -32.22 -8.91 -54.29
CA ARG A 4 -31.37 -8.06 -53.44
C ARG A 4 -30.96 -8.85 -52.23
N SER A 5 -29.75 -9.34 -52.26
CA SER A 5 -29.07 -9.85 -51.11
C SER A 5 -28.84 -8.71 -50.13
N GLN A 6 -29.60 -8.70 -49.06
CA GLN A 6 -29.38 -7.78 -47.94
C GLN A 6 -28.32 -8.40 -47.06
N LEU A 7 -27.10 -7.98 -47.28
CA LEU A 7 -26.01 -8.28 -46.34
C LEU A 7 -26.22 -7.42 -45.11
N ARG A 8 -26.78 -8.02 -44.08
CA ARG A 8 -26.82 -7.38 -42.76
C ARG A 8 -25.51 -7.65 -42.07
N LEU A 9 -24.65 -6.66 -42.08
CA LEU A 9 -23.52 -6.62 -41.18
C LEU A 9 -24.04 -6.43 -39.77
N ALA A 10 -24.03 -7.51 -38.99
CA ALA A 10 -24.20 -7.40 -37.57
C ALA A 10 -22.87 -6.88 -36.98
N ALA A 11 -22.85 -5.61 -36.64
CA ALA A 11 -21.77 -5.03 -35.89
C ALA A 11 -21.88 -5.59 -34.47
N MET A 12 -21.08 -6.57 -34.15
CA MET A 12 -20.86 -6.99 -32.77
C MET A 12 -20.03 -5.94 -32.08
N ALA A 13 -20.68 -5.03 -31.39
CA ALA A 13 -20.02 -4.18 -30.42
C ALA A 13 -19.68 -5.02 -29.21
N GLY A 14 -18.48 -5.59 -29.19
CA GLY A 14 -17.95 -6.23 -28.01
C GLY A 14 -17.61 -5.15 -26.98
N THR A 15 -18.46 -4.94 -26.01
CA THR A 15 -18.10 -4.17 -24.85
C THR A 15 -17.15 -5.01 -24.01
N LEU A 16 -15.86 -4.71 -24.13
CA LEU A 16 -14.89 -5.22 -23.17
C LEU A 16 -15.12 -4.47 -21.86
N ALA A 17 -15.88 -5.08 -20.97
CA ALA A 17 -15.95 -4.63 -19.60
C ALA A 17 -14.67 -5.06 -18.90
N TRP A 18 -13.75 -4.13 -18.71
CA TRP A 18 -12.55 -4.38 -17.92
C TRP A 18 -12.91 -4.31 -16.44
N PRO A 19 -12.65 -5.36 -15.63
CA PRO A 19 -12.93 -5.26 -14.20
C PRO A 19 -11.93 -4.30 -13.54
N ILE A 20 -12.44 -3.21 -13.00
CA ILE A 20 -11.67 -2.17 -12.30
C ILE A 20 -11.25 -2.66 -10.90
N ALA A 21 -11.63 -3.87 -10.49
CA ALA A 21 -11.46 -4.36 -9.12
C ALA A 21 -10.07 -4.93 -8.79
N GLN A 22 -9.08 -4.86 -9.68
CA GLN A 22 -7.77 -5.49 -9.48
C GLN A 22 -6.77 -4.64 -8.69
N GLY A 23 -7.03 -3.35 -8.44
CA GLY A 23 -6.07 -2.43 -7.83
C GLY A 23 -5.85 -2.67 -6.34
N PHE A 24 -6.90 -3.03 -5.58
CA PHE A 24 -6.81 -3.11 -4.12
C PHE A 24 -6.08 -4.35 -3.61
N ALA A 25 -6.28 -5.52 -4.20
CA ALA A 25 -5.61 -6.75 -3.80
C ALA A 25 -4.11 -6.71 -4.14
N ALA A 26 -3.75 -6.19 -5.32
CA ALA A 26 -2.37 -6.02 -5.75
C ALA A 26 -1.62 -5.02 -4.87
N ASP A 27 -2.26 -3.91 -4.49
CA ASP A 27 -1.67 -2.89 -3.62
C ASP A 27 -1.45 -3.41 -2.20
N ALA A 28 -2.38 -4.21 -1.65
CA ALA A 28 -2.25 -4.82 -0.34
C ALA A 28 -1.09 -5.83 -0.30
N ASP A 29 -0.96 -6.67 -1.33
CA ASP A 29 0.13 -7.64 -1.44
C ASP A 29 1.46 -6.94 -1.66
N ALA A 30 1.52 -5.93 -2.51
CA ALA A 30 2.70 -5.12 -2.73
C ALA A 30 3.13 -4.41 -1.45
N GLY A 31 2.19 -3.85 -0.70
CA GLY A 31 2.44 -3.20 0.58
C GLY A 31 3.05 -4.14 1.60
N LYS A 32 2.52 -5.37 1.69
CA LYS A 32 3.05 -6.41 2.58
C LYS A 32 4.50 -6.76 2.23
N VAL A 33 4.78 -7.04 0.97
CA VAL A 33 6.13 -7.39 0.50
C VAL A 33 7.11 -6.26 0.79
N LEU A 34 6.75 -5.03 0.49
CA LEU A 34 7.59 -3.85 0.73
C LEU A 34 7.80 -3.59 2.21
N TYR A 35 6.76 -3.75 3.03
CA TYR A 35 6.86 -3.63 4.47
C TYR A 35 7.81 -4.66 5.06
N GLU A 36 7.69 -5.92 4.67
CA GLU A 36 8.56 -7.00 5.13
C GLU A 36 10.02 -6.76 4.72
N LYS A 37 10.24 -6.15 3.56
CA LYS A 37 11.58 -5.87 3.06
C LYS A 37 12.22 -4.64 3.71
N HIS A 38 11.46 -3.59 3.99
CA HIS A 38 12.02 -2.28 4.37
C HIS A 38 11.68 -1.82 5.79
N CYS A 39 10.65 -2.35 6.41
CA CYS A 39 10.08 -1.80 7.65
C CYS A 39 10.14 -2.76 8.84
N VAL A 40 10.06 -4.05 8.60
CA VAL A 40 9.98 -5.09 9.64
C VAL A 40 11.17 -5.07 10.59
N GLY A 41 12.37 -4.74 10.09
CA GLY A 41 13.58 -4.72 10.92
C GLY A 41 13.46 -3.84 12.16
N CYS A 42 12.76 -2.73 12.06
CA CYS A 42 12.51 -1.81 13.17
C CYS A 42 11.12 -1.94 13.76
N HIS A 43 10.09 -2.03 12.91
CA HIS A 43 8.70 -1.98 13.35
C HIS A 43 8.09 -3.35 13.70
N GLY A 44 8.76 -4.44 13.35
CA GLY A 44 8.27 -5.79 13.60
C GLY A 44 7.20 -6.25 12.60
N ALA A 45 6.96 -7.54 12.53
CA ALA A 45 5.97 -8.12 11.62
C ALA A 45 4.54 -7.71 11.97
N ASP A 46 4.27 -7.44 13.23
CA ASP A 46 2.97 -7.00 13.75
C ASP A 46 2.84 -5.47 13.89
N GLY A 47 3.89 -4.72 13.58
CA GLY A 47 3.92 -3.27 13.70
C GLY A 47 4.12 -2.74 15.13
N LYS A 48 4.28 -3.62 16.12
CA LYS A 48 4.46 -3.23 17.53
C LYS A 48 5.89 -2.84 17.89
N GLY A 49 6.82 -3.07 16.99
CA GLY A 49 8.23 -2.76 17.20
C GLY A 49 9.07 -4.01 17.42
N ASN A 50 10.33 -3.90 17.03
CA ASN A 50 11.34 -4.93 17.31
C ASN A 50 11.78 -4.79 18.77
N ALA A 51 11.57 -5.82 19.59
CA ALA A 51 11.86 -5.79 21.01
C ALA A 51 13.35 -5.52 21.32
N ALA A 52 14.26 -6.03 20.49
CA ALA A 52 15.69 -5.80 20.68
C ALA A 52 16.08 -4.34 20.43
N LEU A 53 15.45 -3.68 19.47
CA LEU A 53 15.71 -2.26 19.16
C LEU A 53 14.96 -1.30 20.08
N ALA A 54 13.88 -1.74 20.70
CA ALA A 54 13.08 -0.90 21.60
C ALA A 54 13.90 -0.33 22.76
N LYS A 55 14.89 -1.07 23.23
CA LYS A 55 15.77 -0.64 24.33
C LYS A 55 16.64 0.56 23.97
N THR A 56 17.03 0.69 22.71
CA THR A 56 17.90 1.77 22.22
C THR A 56 17.16 2.88 21.49
N MET A 57 16.09 2.55 20.79
CA MET A 57 15.34 3.48 19.95
C MET A 57 14.05 3.98 20.57
N GLY A 58 13.59 3.33 21.64
CA GLY A 58 12.30 3.62 22.28
C GLY A 58 11.18 2.75 21.75
N GLU A 59 10.42 2.14 22.63
CA GLU A 59 9.29 1.29 22.29
C GLU A 59 8.18 2.07 21.58
N LYS A 60 7.92 3.27 22.05
CA LYS A 60 6.87 4.13 21.51
C LYS A 60 7.16 4.53 20.05
N GLU A 61 8.39 4.83 19.75
CA GLU A 61 8.80 5.23 18.40
C GLU A 61 8.72 4.09 17.40
N LEU A 62 8.91 2.87 17.84
CA LEU A 62 8.87 1.68 16.97
C LEU A 62 7.46 1.13 16.78
N ASN A 63 6.54 1.40 17.70
CA ASN A 63 5.15 0.93 17.63
C ASN A 63 4.34 1.83 16.68
N ILE A 64 3.90 1.28 15.57
CA ILE A 64 3.12 2.00 14.56
C ILE A 64 1.68 1.51 14.44
N VAL A 65 1.23 0.71 15.40
CA VAL A 65 -0.17 0.23 15.47
C VAL A 65 -0.89 0.78 16.71
N ASP A 66 -0.28 1.69 17.41
CA ASP A 66 -0.88 2.35 18.56
C ASP A 66 -1.91 3.42 18.13
N LYS A 67 -2.65 3.91 19.13
CA LYS A 67 -3.68 4.93 18.90
C LYS A 67 -3.10 6.22 18.32
N GLU A 68 -1.93 6.64 18.78
CA GLU A 68 -1.29 7.87 18.29
C GLU A 68 -1.02 7.80 16.79
N THR A 69 -0.49 6.68 16.30
CA THR A 69 -0.25 6.49 14.86
C THR A 69 -1.57 6.37 14.10
N LYS A 70 -2.54 5.65 14.64
CA LYS A 70 -3.86 5.52 14.01
C LYS A 70 -4.57 6.85 13.81
N ASP A 71 -4.40 7.77 14.74
CA ASP A 71 -5.05 9.08 14.70
C ASP A 71 -4.38 10.07 13.74
N LYS A 72 -3.16 9.79 13.31
CA LYS A 72 -2.46 10.64 12.33
C LYS A 72 -3.04 10.45 10.92
N SER A 73 -3.08 11.54 10.16
CA SER A 73 -3.54 11.50 8.77
C SER A 73 -2.57 10.75 7.88
N ASP A 74 -3.06 10.25 6.75
CA ASP A 74 -2.22 9.61 5.73
C ASP A 74 -1.12 10.56 5.24
N ALA A 75 -1.43 11.84 5.06
CA ALA A 75 -0.45 12.82 4.60
C ALA A 75 0.73 12.94 5.58
N VAL A 76 0.46 12.97 6.88
CA VAL A 76 1.50 13.03 7.91
C VAL A 76 2.36 11.76 7.90
N LEU A 77 1.73 10.60 7.84
CA LEU A 77 2.45 9.32 7.86
C LEU A 77 3.24 9.09 6.56
N LEU A 78 2.71 9.48 5.42
CA LEU A 78 3.43 9.43 4.15
C LEU A 78 4.67 10.31 4.17
N LYS A 79 4.58 11.49 4.77
CA LYS A 79 5.73 12.38 4.94
C LYS A 79 6.82 11.73 5.80
N VAL A 80 6.44 11.07 6.88
CA VAL A 80 7.37 10.33 7.74
C VAL A 80 8.06 9.20 6.96
N ILE A 81 7.33 8.45 6.17
CA ILE A 81 7.89 7.39 5.33
C ILE A 81 8.86 7.95 4.30
N ALA A 82 8.46 9.01 3.60
CA ALA A 82 9.24 9.60 2.52
C ALA A 82 10.50 10.31 3.01
N GLU A 83 10.40 11.07 4.08
CA GLU A 83 11.46 11.96 4.56
C GLU A 83 12.18 11.45 5.80
N GLY A 84 11.60 10.46 6.49
CA GLY A 84 12.10 9.99 7.77
C GLY A 84 11.69 10.89 8.92
N ALA A 85 11.98 10.46 10.14
CA ALA A 85 11.76 11.23 11.36
C ALA A 85 12.64 10.69 12.48
N GLY A 86 13.37 11.56 13.16
CA GLY A 86 14.27 11.14 14.22
C GLY A 86 15.29 10.10 13.75
N LYS A 87 15.27 8.91 14.35
CA LYS A 87 16.16 7.80 13.96
C LYS A 87 15.64 6.99 12.77
N MET A 88 14.41 7.22 12.33
CA MET A 88 13.85 6.56 11.15
C MET A 88 14.41 7.17 9.88
N PRO A 89 15.11 6.40 9.03
CA PRO A 89 15.63 6.93 7.77
C PRO A 89 14.52 7.16 6.74
N ALA A 90 14.78 8.04 5.80
CA ALA A 90 13.90 8.28 4.67
C ALA A 90 13.84 7.05 3.75
N SER A 91 12.65 6.71 3.25
CA SER A 91 12.43 5.60 2.32
C SER A 91 12.62 6.06 0.86
N LYS A 92 13.83 6.43 0.51
CA LYS A 92 14.14 7.01 -0.82
C LYS A 92 14.02 6.02 -1.98
N LYS A 93 14.05 4.72 -1.69
CA LYS A 93 13.95 3.66 -2.71
C LYS A 93 12.51 3.35 -3.09
N LEU A 94 11.53 3.82 -2.34
CA LEU A 94 10.12 3.60 -2.61
C LEU A 94 9.54 4.74 -3.45
N THR A 95 8.78 4.38 -4.48
CA THR A 95 7.97 5.35 -5.23
C THR A 95 6.83 5.87 -4.35
N ALA A 96 6.19 6.96 -4.74
CA ALA A 96 5.03 7.49 -4.03
C ALA A 96 3.90 6.46 -3.91
N GLU A 97 3.66 5.69 -4.96
CA GLU A 97 2.65 4.62 -4.96
C GLU A 97 3.02 3.48 -4.02
N GLU A 98 4.28 3.09 -4.00
CA GLU A 98 4.79 2.08 -3.08
C GLU A 98 4.69 2.52 -1.62
N GLN A 99 4.97 3.79 -1.33
CA GLN A 99 4.80 4.37 0.00
C GLN A 99 3.34 4.30 0.46
N LYS A 100 2.39 4.61 -0.42
CA LYS A 100 0.96 4.47 -0.14
C LYS A 100 0.56 3.03 0.15
N ALA A 101 1.08 2.09 -0.63
CA ALA A 101 0.82 0.66 -0.43
C ALA A 101 1.35 0.19 0.93
N VAL A 102 2.54 0.59 1.31
CA VAL A 102 3.13 0.31 2.63
C VAL A 102 2.27 0.89 3.75
N LEU A 103 1.81 2.12 3.61
CA LEU A 103 0.95 2.76 4.60
C LEU A 103 -0.38 2.00 4.78
N GLN A 104 -1.00 1.59 3.68
CA GLN A 104 -2.24 0.81 3.76
C GLN A 104 -2.03 -0.53 4.46
N TYR A 105 -0.93 -1.20 4.16
CA TYR A 105 -0.57 -2.43 4.86
C TYR A 105 -0.36 -2.18 6.36
N ASN A 106 0.37 -1.14 6.70
CA ASN A 106 0.60 -0.75 8.10
C ASN A 106 -0.72 -0.51 8.84
N ARG A 107 -1.64 0.22 8.23
CA ARG A 107 -2.96 0.46 8.84
C ARG A 107 -3.75 -0.84 9.03
N SER A 108 -3.55 -1.83 8.17
CA SER A 108 -4.19 -3.13 8.30
C SER A 108 -3.68 -3.91 9.53
N LEU A 109 -2.46 -3.66 9.96
CA LEU A 109 -1.88 -4.29 11.16
C LEU A 109 -2.50 -3.74 12.46
N ALA A 110 -3.04 -2.54 12.43
CA ALA A 110 -3.59 -1.84 13.59
C ALA A 110 -5.05 -2.22 13.92
N LYS A 111 -5.51 -3.35 13.46
CA LYS A 111 -6.87 -3.84 13.76
C LYS A 111 -7.01 -4.39 15.18
#